data_3d2ca64cd46d32320eac7d751e1b35a6
#
_entry.id   3d2ca64cd46d32320eac7d751e1b35a6
#
_cell.length_a   1.000
_cell.length_b   1.000
_cell.length_c   1.000
_cell.angle_alpha   90.00
_cell.angle_beta   90.00
_cell.angle_gamma   90.00
#
_symmetry.space_group_name_H-M   'P 1'
#
loop_
_entity.id
_entity.type
_entity.pdbx_description
1 polymer ?
#
loop_
_entity_poly.entity_id
_entity_poly.type
_entity_poly.pdbx_seq_one_letter_code
_entity_poly.pdbx_strand_id
1 'polypeptide(L)'
;GVISQGLKWMLNPKSPFYLKPRFDPALWSWCWKFFRHANATHVDNSKHLLSTMSLESRQLFLQLAEELDFDLATRGLMMLCSTEAGLEEESEVAAMAGEVGVQAEVCDAARVRELDPEIQMEVVGGIWFSQDCHLDPLIFLEELRKGIHSRGGEFLDAECKSFTQSNGRVVSIETEKGELLAAEHIIIA
;
A
#
# COMPACT_ATOMS: atom_id res chain seq x y z
N GLY A 1 22.72 2.94 -11.22
CA GLY A 1 21.32 3.06 -11.62
C GLY A 1 20.43 2.14 -10.80
N VAL A 2 19.16 2.48 -10.65
CA VAL A 2 18.13 1.80 -9.82
C VAL A 2 18.08 0.27 -10.03
N ILE A 3 18.26 -0.19 -11.27
CA ILE A 3 18.24 -1.62 -11.63
C ILE A 3 19.39 -2.40 -10.98
N SER A 4 20.61 -1.85 -11.00
CA SER A 4 21.78 -2.50 -10.40
C SER A 4 21.67 -2.55 -8.87
N GLN A 5 21.05 -1.58 -8.27
CA GLN A 5 20.79 -1.51 -6.83
C GLN A 5 19.68 -2.49 -6.44
N GLY A 6 18.59 -2.57 -7.22
CA GLY A 6 17.53 -3.56 -7.03
C GLY A 6 18.05 -4.99 -7.08
N LEU A 7 18.90 -5.33 -8.04
CA LEU A 7 19.54 -6.65 -8.13
C LEU A 7 20.44 -6.97 -6.92
N LYS A 8 21.18 -5.97 -6.40
CA LYS A 8 21.97 -6.15 -5.17
C LYS A 8 21.07 -6.42 -3.96
N TRP A 9 19.94 -5.73 -3.87
CA TRP A 9 18.98 -5.95 -2.78
C TRP A 9 18.31 -7.32 -2.87
N MET A 10 17.97 -7.78 -4.08
CA MET A 10 17.39 -9.11 -4.29
C MET A 10 18.32 -10.25 -3.87
N LEU A 11 19.61 -10.05 -3.90
CA LEU A 11 20.62 -11.05 -3.48
C LEU A 11 21.09 -10.89 -2.03
N ASN A 12 20.71 -9.83 -1.34
CA ASN A 12 21.10 -9.56 0.03
C ASN A 12 20.05 -10.11 1.03
N PRO A 13 20.39 -11.14 1.85
CA PRO A 13 19.46 -11.72 2.82
C PRO A 13 18.91 -10.75 3.88
N LYS A 14 19.55 -9.60 4.06
CA LYS A 14 19.12 -8.55 4.99
C LYS A 14 18.18 -7.54 4.34
N SER A 15 17.99 -7.62 3.03
CA SER A 15 17.10 -6.74 2.29
C SER A 15 15.64 -7.20 2.40
N PRO A 16 14.66 -6.27 2.53
CA PRO A 16 13.24 -6.61 2.45
C PRO A 16 12.84 -7.16 1.07
N PHE A 17 13.66 -6.95 0.04
CA PHE A 17 13.47 -7.47 -1.31
C PHE A 17 14.28 -8.73 -1.59
N TYR A 18 14.78 -9.42 -0.56
CA TYR A 18 15.55 -10.64 -0.74
C TYR A 18 14.74 -11.74 -1.41
N LEU A 19 15.23 -12.24 -2.54
CA LEU A 19 14.69 -13.41 -3.22
C LEU A 19 15.62 -14.61 -3.00
N LYS A 20 15.16 -15.58 -2.22
CA LYS A 20 15.91 -16.82 -2.03
C LYS A 20 16.03 -17.55 -3.37
N PRO A 21 17.26 -17.76 -3.90
CA PRO A 21 17.47 -18.49 -5.15
C PRO A 21 16.88 -19.91 -5.05
N ARG A 22 16.04 -20.27 -5.99
CA ARG A 22 15.44 -21.60 -6.09
C ARG A 22 15.12 -21.93 -7.55
N PHE A 23 15.07 -23.19 -7.87
CA PHE A 23 14.65 -23.67 -9.20
C PHE A 23 13.11 -23.68 -9.27
N ASP A 24 12.56 -22.54 -9.64
CA ASP A 24 11.12 -22.31 -9.74
C ASP A 24 10.85 -21.52 -11.05
N PRO A 25 10.31 -22.16 -12.08
CA PRO A 25 10.05 -21.50 -13.36
C PRO A 25 9.07 -20.33 -13.24
N ALA A 26 8.12 -20.40 -12.29
CA ALA A 26 7.18 -19.32 -12.05
C ALA A 26 7.89 -18.09 -11.48
N LEU A 27 8.81 -18.28 -10.51
CA LEU A 27 9.65 -17.22 -9.98
C LEU A 27 10.50 -16.55 -11.06
N TRP A 28 11.16 -17.34 -11.92
CA TRP A 28 11.98 -16.81 -13.02
C TRP A 28 11.15 -16.02 -14.02
N SER A 29 9.95 -16.53 -14.38
CA SER A 29 9.00 -15.82 -15.24
C SER A 29 8.56 -14.50 -14.64
N TRP A 30 8.29 -14.48 -13.32
CA TRP A 30 7.93 -13.27 -12.59
C TRP A 30 9.09 -12.26 -12.58
N CYS A 31 10.31 -12.69 -12.23
CA CYS A 31 11.51 -11.83 -12.25
C CYS A 31 11.74 -11.20 -13.63
N TRP A 32 11.56 -11.98 -14.70
CA TRP A 32 11.69 -11.47 -16.06
C TRP A 32 10.64 -10.41 -16.40
N LYS A 33 9.39 -10.65 -16.04
CA LYS A 33 8.30 -9.67 -16.22
C LYS A 33 8.59 -8.41 -15.43
N PHE A 34 8.96 -8.54 -14.15
CA PHE A 34 9.33 -7.41 -13.30
C PHE A 34 10.46 -6.58 -13.92
N PHE A 35 11.53 -7.22 -14.35
CA PHE A 35 12.66 -6.55 -15.00
C PHE A 35 12.25 -5.79 -16.27
N ARG A 36 11.39 -6.37 -17.10
CA ARG A 36 10.89 -5.70 -18.30
C ARG A 36 10.05 -4.47 -18.01
N HIS A 37 9.35 -4.44 -16.88
CA HIS A 37 8.48 -3.34 -16.47
C HIS A 37 9.18 -2.32 -15.54
N ALA A 38 10.38 -2.62 -15.03
CA ALA A 38 11.18 -1.71 -14.21
C ALA A 38 11.87 -0.64 -15.08
N ASN A 39 11.09 0.24 -15.70
CA ASN A 39 11.57 1.31 -16.58
C ASN A 39 10.75 2.59 -16.43
N ALA A 40 11.32 3.74 -16.82
CA ALA A 40 10.69 5.04 -16.68
C ALA A 40 9.32 5.14 -17.39
N THR A 41 9.18 4.53 -18.57
CA THR A 41 7.91 4.56 -19.33
C THR A 41 6.79 3.86 -18.53
N HIS A 42 7.09 2.75 -17.86
CA HIS A 42 6.09 2.07 -17.03
C HIS A 42 5.71 2.91 -15.81
N VAL A 43 6.70 3.54 -15.15
CA VAL A 43 6.46 4.48 -14.04
C VAL A 43 5.55 5.61 -14.49
N ASP A 44 5.87 6.25 -15.62
CA ASP A 44 5.11 7.38 -16.16
C ASP A 44 3.66 7.00 -16.52
N ASN A 45 3.45 5.82 -17.10
CA ASN A 45 2.13 5.31 -17.42
C ASN A 45 1.29 4.93 -16.18
N SER A 46 1.95 4.59 -15.06
CA SER A 46 1.28 4.08 -13.85
C SER A 46 1.07 5.16 -12.78
N LYS A 47 1.90 6.20 -12.74
CA LYS A 47 1.92 7.19 -11.64
C LYS A 47 0.57 7.86 -11.43
N HIS A 48 -0.13 8.26 -12.50
CA HIS A 48 -1.44 8.91 -12.41
C HIS A 48 -2.52 7.98 -11.83
N LEU A 49 -2.57 6.73 -12.31
CA LEU A 49 -3.53 5.75 -11.80
C LEU A 49 -3.28 5.47 -10.32
N LEU A 50 -2.02 5.22 -9.95
CA LEU A 50 -1.66 4.90 -8.56
C LEU A 50 -1.93 6.08 -7.62
N SER A 51 -1.59 7.32 -8.01
CA SER A 51 -1.86 8.50 -7.19
C SER A 51 -3.36 8.74 -7.02
N THR A 52 -4.15 8.62 -8.10
CA THR A 52 -5.62 8.74 -8.03
C THR A 52 -6.20 7.71 -7.07
N MET A 53 -5.85 6.43 -7.23
CA MET A 53 -6.33 5.36 -6.34
C MET A 53 -5.92 5.60 -4.87
N SER A 54 -4.70 6.06 -4.63
CA SER A 54 -4.22 6.35 -3.27
C SER A 54 -4.96 7.52 -2.62
N LEU A 55 -5.17 8.60 -3.37
CA LEU A 55 -5.90 9.77 -2.88
C LEU A 55 -7.39 9.46 -2.65
N GLU A 56 -8.02 8.71 -3.54
CA GLU A 56 -9.40 8.23 -3.34
C GLU A 56 -9.50 7.28 -2.15
N SER A 57 -8.56 6.35 -1.99
CA SER A 57 -8.50 5.48 -0.82
C SER A 57 -8.40 6.28 0.48
N ARG A 58 -7.53 7.31 0.50
CA ARG A 58 -7.42 8.21 1.65
C ARG A 58 -8.76 8.89 1.97
N GLN A 59 -9.49 9.37 0.96
CA GLN A 59 -10.81 9.98 1.19
C GLN A 59 -11.80 8.99 1.80
N LEU A 60 -11.78 7.74 1.36
CA LEU A 60 -12.63 6.69 1.94
C LEU A 60 -12.26 6.39 3.39
N PHE A 61 -10.97 6.38 3.75
CA PHE A 61 -10.54 6.24 5.15
C PHE A 61 -11.01 7.41 6.02
N LEU A 62 -10.94 8.65 5.52
CA LEU A 62 -11.44 9.82 6.22
C LEU A 62 -12.96 9.74 6.46
N GLN A 63 -13.72 9.29 5.45
CA GLN A 63 -15.17 9.09 5.59
C GLN A 63 -15.48 7.96 6.60
N LEU A 64 -14.75 6.85 6.55
CA LEU A 64 -14.92 5.76 7.51
C LEU A 64 -14.58 6.19 8.94
N ALA A 65 -13.63 7.07 9.12
CA ALA A 65 -13.26 7.60 10.44
C ALA A 65 -14.32 8.52 11.07
N GLU A 66 -15.32 8.99 10.28
CA GLU A 66 -16.49 9.68 10.81
C GLU A 66 -17.48 8.71 11.49
N GLU A 67 -17.45 7.43 11.11
CA GLU A 67 -18.38 6.43 11.60
C GLU A 67 -17.73 5.40 12.54
N LEU A 68 -16.43 5.13 12.35
CA LEU A 68 -15.67 4.09 13.04
C LEU A 68 -14.45 4.72 13.72
N ASP A 69 -14.19 4.33 14.96
CA ASP A 69 -13.05 4.82 15.76
C ASP A 69 -11.87 3.86 15.65
N PHE A 70 -11.04 4.03 14.62
CA PHE A 70 -9.87 3.18 14.36
C PHE A 70 -8.54 3.95 14.39
N ASP A 71 -8.51 5.08 15.10
CA ASP A 71 -7.31 5.84 15.41
C ASP A 71 -6.54 6.31 14.18
N LEU A 72 -7.27 6.87 13.19
CA LEU A 72 -6.68 7.39 11.96
C LEU A 72 -5.85 8.65 12.23
N ALA A 73 -4.54 8.54 12.14
CA ALA A 73 -3.63 9.68 12.26
C ALA A 73 -3.39 10.36 10.90
N THR A 74 -3.70 11.65 10.81
CA THR A 74 -3.60 12.44 9.56
C THR A 74 -2.49 13.50 9.63
N ARG A 75 -1.40 13.19 10.32
CA ARG A 75 -0.27 14.13 10.55
C ARG A 75 0.75 14.14 9.40
N GLY A 76 0.53 13.35 8.36
CA GLY A 76 1.47 13.16 7.28
C GLY A 76 2.55 12.12 7.59
N LEU A 77 3.47 11.98 6.64
CA LEU A 77 4.64 11.09 6.73
C LEU A 77 5.89 11.90 6.45
N MET A 78 6.91 11.73 7.27
CA MET A 78 8.23 12.33 7.08
C MET A 78 9.24 11.26 6.65
N MET A 79 9.78 11.36 5.43
CA MET A 79 10.92 10.58 5.00
C MET A 79 12.21 11.27 5.41
N LEU A 80 12.96 10.67 6.33
CA LEU A 80 14.19 11.26 6.88
C LEU A 80 15.41 10.87 6.04
N CYS A 81 16.23 11.85 5.71
CA CYS A 81 17.46 11.67 4.95
C CYS A 81 18.69 11.95 5.83
N SER A 82 19.57 10.98 5.96
CA SER A 82 20.82 11.10 6.73
C SER A 82 22.02 11.54 5.89
N THR A 83 21.87 11.65 4.56
CA THR A 83 22.91 12.09 3.62
C THR A 83 22.36 13.07 2.58
N GLU A 84 23.19 14.00 2.13
CA GLU A 84 22.81 14.96 1.07
C GLU A 84 22.39 14.25 -0.22
N ALA A 85 23.10 13.19 -0.62
CA ALA A 85 22.75 12.41 -1.80
C ALA A 85 21.37 11.75 -1.68
N GLY A 86 21.02 11.26 -0.49
CA GLY A 86 19.69 10.71 -0.22
C GLY A 86 18.61 11.79 -0.27
N LEU A 87 18.88 12.98 0.24
CA LEU A 87 17.95 14.10 0.18
C LEU A 87 17.73 14.56 -1.28
N GLU A 88 18.77 14.57 -2.10
CA GLU A 88 18.66 14.90 -3.52
C GLU A 88 17.82 13.87 -4.29
N GLU A 89 18.09 12.55 -4.08
CA GLU A 89 17.29 11.47 -4.69
C GLU A 89 15.81 11.54 -4.29
N GLU A 90 15.51 11.77 -3.01
CA GLU A 90 14.12 11.85 -2.52
C GLU A 90 13.44 13.17 -2.94
N SER A 91 14.20 14.24 -3.17
CA SER A 91 13.65 15.49 -3.71
C SER A 91 13.16 15.33 -5.16
N GLU A 92 13.82 14.48 -5.97
CA GLU A 92 13.33 14.12 -7.30
C GLU A 92 12.00 13.35 -7.22
N VAL A 93 11.87 12.44 -6.23
CA VAL A 93 10.62 11.72 -5.97
C VAL A 93 9.52 12.68 -5.53
N ALA A 94 9.82 13.64 -4.67
CA ALA A 94 8.89 14.69 -4.24
C ALA A 94 8.39 15.54 -5.41
N ALA A 95 9.27 15.89 -6.35
CA ALA A 95 8.90 16.61 -7.56
C ALA A 95 7.94 15.81 -8.44
N MET A 96 8.21 14.51 -8.66
CA MET A 96 7.31 13.60 -9.40
C MET A 96 5.96 13.42 -8.70
N ALA A 97 5.93 13.38 -7.37
CA ALA A 97 4.71 13.31 -6.59
C ALA A 97 3.84 14.57 -6.81
N GLY A 98 4.47 15.75 -6.85
CA GLY A 98 3.79 17.02 -7.15
C GLY A 98 3.11 17.04 -8.52
N GLU A 99 3.70 16.41 -9.55
CA GLU A 99 3.11 16.32 -10.89
C GLU A 99 1.78 15.57 -10.92
N VAL A 100 1.53 14.70 -9.95
CA VAL A 100 0.32 13.87 -9.83
C VAL A 100 -0.59 14.27 -8.66
N GLY A 101 -0.38 15.47 -8.11
CA GLY A 101 -1.24 16.05 -7.09
C GLY A 101 -0.98 15.60 -5.65
N VAL A 102 0.14 14.90 -5.40
CA VAL A 102 0.57 14.55 -4.05
C VAL A 102 1.44 15.69 -3.50
N GLN A 103 1.05 16.22 -2.33
CA GLN A 103 1.77 17.31 -1.68
C GLN A 103 3.02 16.78 -0.98
N ALA A 104 4.18 17.27 -1.39
CA ALA A 104 5.47 16.93 -0.81
C ALA A 104 6.30 18.20 -0.58
N GLU A 105 6.81 18.40 0.63
CA GLU A 105 7.67 19.52 1.04
C GLU A 105 9.07 18.97 1.28
N VAL A 106 10.07 19.55 0.59
CA VAL A 106 11.49 19.30 0.87
C VAL A 106 11.89 20.13 2.08
N CYS A 107 12.25 19.46 3.16
CA CYS A 107 12.58 20.05 4.46
C CYS A 107 14.08 19.97 4.74
N ASP A 108 14.68 21.06 5.19
CA ASP A 108 15.99 21.03 5.81
C ASP A 108 15.93 20.47 7.26
N ALA A 109 17.09 20.27 7.88
CA ALA A 109 17.15 19.72 9.23
C ALA A 109 16.48 20.61 10.30
N ALA A 110 16.37 21.93 10.06
CA ALA A 110 15.67 22.85 10.95
C ALA A 110 14.16 22.65 10.83
N ARG A 111 13.65 22.56 9.61
CA ARG A 111 12.24 22.33 9.34
C ARG A 111 11.76 20.96 9.82
N VAL A 112 12.59 19.90 9.68
CA VAL A 112 12.29 18.58 10.25
C VAL A 112 12.08 18.65 11.75
N ARG A 113 12.96 19.38 12.49
CA ARG A 113 12.82 19.56 13.93
C ARG A 113 11.61 20.42 14.35
N GLU A 114 11.18 21.35 13.52
CA GLU A 114 9.95 22.12 13.77
C GLU A 114 8.70 21.24 13.65
N LEU A 115 8.68 20.33 12.66
CA LEU A 115 7.55 19.44 12.41
C LEU A 115 7.43 18.31 13.44
N ASP A 116 8.57 17.85 13.97
CA ASP A 116 8.62 16.84 15.04
C ASP A 116 9.63 17.25 16.13
N PRO A 117 9.25 18.15 17.06
CA PRO A 117 10.14 18.67 18.09
C PRO A 117 10.43 17.70 19.23
N GLU A 118 9.68 16.60 19.34
CA GLU A 118 9.79 15.65 20.44
C GLU A 118 10.98 14.68 20.26
N ILE A 119 11.46 14.52 19.02
CA ILE A 119 12.53 13.57 18.71
C ILE A 119 13.77 14.32 18.22
N GLN A 120 14.92 14.04 18.85
CA GLN A 120 16.21 14.48 18.33
C GLN A 120 16.66 13.57 17.19
N MET A 121 16.82 14.14 15.99
CA MET A 121 17.20 13.42 14.79
C MET A 121 18.51 13.97 14.21
N GLU A 122 19.46 13.07 13.91
CA GLU A 122 20.67 13.40 13.16
C GLU A 122 20.42 13.20 11.67
N VAL A 123 19.82 14.19 11.03
CA VAL A 123 19.45 14.16 9.62
C VAL A 123 19.93 15.44 8.92
N VAL A 124 20.15 15.37 7.63
CA VAL A 124 20.44 16.55 6.79
C VAL A 124 19.16 17.23 6.32
N GLY A 125 18.04 16.48 6.28
CA GLY A 125 16.74 16.96 5.88
C GLY A 125 15.76 15.80 5.73
N GLY A 126 14.66 16.05 5.03
CA GLY A 126 13.63 15.04 4.74
C GLY A 126 12.58 15.54 3.76
N ILE A 127 11.66 14.65 3.40
CA ILE A 127 10.49 14.99 2.60
C ILE A 127 9.25 14.78 3.44
N TRP A 128 8.43 15.82 3.59
CA TRP A 128 7.17 15.75 4.30
C TRP A 128 6.00 15.64 3.34
N PHE A 129 5.32 14.49 3.39
CA PHE A 129 4.10 14.22 2.65
C PHE A 129 2.90 14.54 3.55
N SER A 130 2.40 15.77 3.49
CA SER A 130 1.37 16.28 4.40
C SER A 130 0.01 15.60 4.28
N GLN A 131 -0.27 15.02 3.11
CA GLN A 131 -1.52 14.31 2.85
C GLN A 131 -1.50 12.85 3.30
N ASP A 132 -0.36 12.30 3.70
CA ASP A 132 -0.30 10.91 4.14
C ASP A 132 -1.02 10.71 5.48
N CYS A 133 -1.45 9.49 5.72
CA CYS A 133 -2.11 9.10 6.95
C CYS A 133 -1.75 7.65 7.30
N HIS A 134 -1.87 7.31 8.57
CA HIS A 134 -1.63 5.94 9.03
C HIS A 134 -2.65 5.55 10.11
N LEU A 135 -2.80 4.26 10.29
CA LEU A 135 -3.71 3.67 11.27
C LEU A 135 -3.10 2.38 11.83
N ASP A 136 -3.63 1.89 12.94
CA ASP A 136 -3.36 0.55 13.40
C ASP A 136 -4.24 -0.45 12.64
N PRO A 137 -3.66 -1.37 11.83
CA PRO A 137 -4.44 -2.30 11.03
C PRO A 137 -5.32 -3.25 11.86
N LEU A 138 -4.91 -3.59 13.08
CA LEU A 138 -5.67 -4.49 13.94
C LEU A 138 -6.91 -3.79 14.51
N ILE A 139 -6.76 -2.56 14.98
CA ILE A 139 -7.88 -1.75 15.45
C ILE A 139 -8.86 -1.52 14.30
N PHE A 140 -8.35 -1.15 13.12
CA PHE A 140 -9.17 -0.94 11.94
C PHE A 140 -10.00 -2.18 11.56
N LEU A 141 -9.38 -3.37 11.53
CA LEU A 141 -10.07 -4.62 11.23
C LEU A 141 -11.14 -4.97 12.28
N GLU A 142 -10.88 -4.70 13.56
CA GLU A 142 -11.86 -4.90 14.62
C GLU A 142 -13.06 -3.96 14.46
N GLU A 143 -12.84 -2.68 14.20
CA GLU A 143 -13.91 -1.69 14.02
C GLU A 143 -14.71 -1.97 12.74
N LEU A 144 -14.07 -2.36 11.64
CA LEU A 144 -14.76 -2.82 10.44
C LEU A 144 -15.65 -4.02 10.73
N ARG A 145 -15.14 -5.00 11.48
CA ARG A 145 -15.91 -6.20 11.86
C ARG A 145 -17.14 -5.84 12.68
N LYS A 146 -16.98 -4.96 13.68
CA LYS A 146 -18.10 -4.46 14.48
C LYS A 146 -19.11 -3.69 13.60
N GLY A 147 -18.63 -2.84 12.72
CA GLY A 147 -19.46 -2.05 11.80
C GLY A 147 -20.26 -2.93 10.83
N ILE A 148 -19.67 -4.00 10.30
CA ILE A 148 -20.36 -4.98 9.45
C ILE A 148 -21.42 -5.73 10.25
N HIS A 149 -21.07 -6.20 11.45
CA HIS A 149 -21.98 -6.96 12.29
C HIS A 149 -23.19 -6.13 12.76
N SER A 150 -22.97 -4.87 13.13
CA SER A 150 -24.04 -3.94 13.52
C SER A 150 -25.03 -3.65 12.38
N ARG A 151 -24.63 -3.83 11.13
CA ARG A 151 -25.46 -3.70 9.94
C ARG A 151 -26.08 -5.02 9.47
N GLY A 152 -25.97 -6.09 10.28
CA GLY A 152 -26.53 -7.40 9.98
C GLY A 152 -25.66 -8.28 9.07
N GLY A 153 -24.41 -7.91 8.83
CA GLY A 153 -23.46 -8.74 8.13
C GLY A 153 -22.96 -9.90 9.01
N GLU A 154 -22.67 -11.03 8.38
CA GLU A 154 -22.17 -12.23 9.04
C GLU A 154 -20.79 -12.61 8.54
N PHE A 155 -19.96 -13.17 9.42
CA PHE A 155 -18.66 -13.74 9.10
C PHE A 155 -18.75 -15.26 9.24
N LEU A 156 -18.39 -15.95 8.17
CA LEU A 156 -18.36 -17.41 8.15
C LEU A 156 -16.90 -17.87 8.09
N ASP A 157 -16.53 -18.73 9.03
CA ASP A 157 -15.24 -19.42 9.01
C ASP A 157 -15.36 -20.67 8.14
N ALA A 158 -15.20 -20.45 6.81
CA ALA A 158 -15.36 -21.49 5.82
C ALA A 158 -14.43 -21.25 4.62
N GLU A 159 -13.89 -22.31 4.07
CA GLU A 159 -13.14 -22.30 2.83
C GLU A 159 -14.09 -22.50 1.64
N CYS A 160 -13.94 -21.64 0.62
CA CYS A 160 -14.68 -21.78 -0.62
C CYS A 160 -14.08 -22.92 -1.46
N LYS A 161 -14.87 -23.98 -1.72
CA LYS A 161 -14.47 -25.13 -2.52
C LYS A 161 -14.78 -24.96 -3.99
N SER A 162 -15.96 -24.48 -4.32
CA SER A 162 -16.42 -24.33 -5.69
C SER A 162 -17.47 -23.23 -5.85
N PHE A 163 -17.70 -22.86 -7.11
CA PHE A 163 -18.72 -21.89 -7.52
C PHE A 163 -19.74 -22.58 -8.44
N THR A 164 -21.03 -22.40 -8.16
CA THR A 164 -22.08 -22.82 -9.08
C THR A 164 -22.43 -21.67 -10.01
N GLN A 165 -22.48 -21.96 -11.30
CA GLN A 165 -22.85 -20.99 -12.33
C GLN A 165 -24.19 -21.32 -12.96
N SER A 166 -24.99 -20.31 -13.23
CA SER A 166 -26.20 -20.39 -14.01
C SER A 166 -26.27 -19.18 -14.95
N ASN A 167 -26.52 -19.42 -16.23
CA ASN A 167 -26.61 -18.39 -17.28
C ASN A 167 -25.38 -17.44 -17.32
N GLY A 168 -24.17 -17.99 -17.11
CA GLY A 168 -22.92 -17.20 -17.13
C GLY A 168 -22.68 -16.32 -15.90
N ARG A 169 -23.45 -16.47 -14.84
CA ARG A 169 -23.28 -15.80 -13.55
C ARG A 169 -23.04 -16.80 -12.44
N VAL A 170 -22.18 -16.47 -11.50
CA VAL A 170 -22.02 -17.22 -10.25
C VAL A 170 -23.26 -16.93 -9.41
N VAL A 171 -23.94 -17.99 -8.96
CA VAL A 171 -25.20 -17.90 -8.19
C VAL A 171 -25.06 -18.45 -6.76
N SER A 172 -24.06 -19.27 -6.50
CA SER A 172 -23.77 -19.76 -5.15
C SER A 172 -22.30 -20.18 -5.01
N ILE A 173 -21.87 -20.25 -3.75
CA ILE A 173 -20.59 -20.76 -3.31
C ILE A 173 -20.83 -22.05 -2.54
N GLU A 174 -20.06 -23.11 -2.82
CA GLU A 174 -20.01 -24.32 -2.03
C GLU A 174 -18.81 -24.25 -1.08
N THR A 175 -19.04 -24.46 0.21
CA THR A 175 -17.99 -24.53 1.22
C THR A 175 -17.39 -25.93 1.31
N GLU A 176 -16.22 -26.08 1.96
CA GLU A 176 -15.63 -27.41 2.26
C GLU A 176 -16.58 -28.33 3.02
N LYS A 177 -17.45 -27.75 3.86
CA LYS A 177 -18.45 -28.48 4.64
C LYS A 177 -19.66 -28.88 3.83
N GLY A 178 -19.72 -28.54 2.53
CA GLY A 178 -20.83 -28.83 1.63
C GLY A 178 -22.03 -27.90 1.79
N GLU A 179 -21.87 -26.77 2.48
CA GLU A 179 -22.90 -25.74 2.58
C GLU A 179 -22.95 -24.95 1.28
N LEU A 180 -24.17 -24.64 0.78
CA LEU A 180 -24.41 -23.82 -0.37
C LEU A 180 -24.86 -22.42 0.08
N LEU A 181 -24.05 -21.41 -0.21
CA LEU A 181 -24.33 -20.02 0.08
C LEU A 181 -24.76 -19.31 -1.20
N ALA A 182 -26.02 -18.93 -1.31
CA ALA A 182 -26.54 -18.18 -2.45
C ALA A 182 -26.38 -16.67 -2.20
N ALA A 183 -26.00 -15.93 -3.25
CA ALA A 183 -25.90 -14.48 -3.21
C ALA A 183 -26.19 -13.88 -4.60
N GLU A 184 -26.78 -12.69 -4.64
CA GLU A 184 -26.98 -11.94 -5.89
C GLU A 184 -25.68 -11.36 -6.44
N HIS A 185 -24.76 -10.99 -5.54
CA HIS A 185 -23.44 -10.46 -5.86
C HIS A 185 -22.35 -11.18 -5.06
N ILE A 186 -21.29 -11.59 -5.73
CA ILE A 186 -20.15 -12.27 -5.12
C ILE A 186 -18.88 -11.50 -5.50
N ILE A 187 -18.12 -11.08 -4.48
CA ILE A 187 -16.84 -10.39 -4.63
C ILE A 187 -15.75 -11.33 -4.15
N ILE A 188 -14.72 -11.51 -4.96
CA ILE A 188 -13.50 -12.27 -4.62
C ILE A 188 -12.40 -11.24 -4.44
N ALA A 189 -11.79 -11.18 -3.23
CA ALA A 189 -10.74 -10.25 -2.85
C ALA A 189 -9.44 -10.98 -2.50
#